data_7b7c7c4407fa91d5d0935bb5a826828e
#
_entry.id   7b7c7c4407fa91d5d0935bb5a826828e
#
_cell.length_a   1.000
_cell.length_b   1.000
_cell.length_c   1.000
_cell.angle_alpha   90.00
_cell.angle_beta   90.00
_cell.angle_gamma   90.00
#
_symmetry.space_group_name_H-M   'P 1'
#
loop_
_entity.id
_entity.type
_entity.pdbx_description
1 polymer ?
#
loop_
_entity_poly.entity_id
_entity_poly.type
_entity_poly.pdbx_seq_one_letter_code
_entity_poly.pdbx_strand_id
1 'polypeptide(L)'
;MIQAEEFVIVEKKHLDNFTILYVEGLIKLGESAEFFSSALENVLKNESTNVIIDFTKIDYIDSTGIGELVGYLGKFTTQNRKLIIVNPSERIQKLLKLAKLDAVFKIYNNEEEAIAAESGSPAPR
;
A
#
# COMPACT_ATOMS: atom_id res chain seq x y z
N MET A 1 -2.71 -26.58 10.45
CA MET A 1 -2.02 -26.37 9.17
C MET A 1 -2.46 -25.07 8.55
N ILE A 2 -1.52 -24.29 8.07
CA ILE A 2 -1.86 -22.99 7.54
C ILE A 2 -2.23 -23.13 6.07
N GLN A 3 -3.32 -22.49 5.69
CA GLN A 3 -3.74 -22.52 4.30
C GLN A 3 -2.89 -21.52 3.52
N ALA A 4 -2.43 -21.90 2.34
CA ALA A 4 -1.59 -21.01 1.54
C ALA A 4 -2.32 -19.69 1.24
N GLU A 5 -3.63 -19.76 1.03
CA GLU A 5 -4.37 -18.56 0.69
C GLU A 5 -4.56 -17.60 1.86
N GLU A 6 -4.12 -17.99 3.06
CA GLU A 6 -4.19 -17.09 4.20
C GLU A 6 -2.87 -16.37 4.46
N PHE A 7 -1.85 -16.68 3.65
CA PHE A 7 -0.58 -16.01 3.85
C PHE A 7 -0.52 -14.69 3.12
N VAL A 8 0.17 -13.75 3.72
CA VAL A 8 0.62 -12.57 3.01
C VAL A 8 2.09 -12.41 3.37
N ILE A 9 2.88 -12.06 2.40
CA ILE A 9 4.31 -11.82 2.60
C ILE A 9 4.54 -10.34 2.35
N VAL A 10 5.27 -9.70 3.26
CA VAL A 10 5.59 -8.29 3.09
C VAL A 10 7.10 -8.14 3.22
N GLU A 11 7.73 -7.65 2.15
CA GLU A 11 9.15 -7.34 2.17
C GLU A 11 9.32 -5.83 2.06
N LYS A 12 10.35 -5.29 2.66
CA LYS A 12 10.54 -3.87 2.75
C LYS A 12 11.85 -3.45 2.11
N LYS A 13 11.81 -2.37 1.37
CA LYS A 13 13.00 -1.80 0.76
C LYS A 13 12.94 -0.29 0.92
N HIS A 14 14.10 0.32 1.13
CA HIS A 14 14.17 1.77 1.24
C HIS A 14 14.86 2.35 0.00
N LEU A 15 14.29 3.42 -0.53
CA LEU A 15 14.88 4.10 -1.67
C LEU A 15 14.54 5.58 -1.53
N ASP A 16 15.55 6.41 -1.36
CA ASP A 16 15.37 7.85 -1.15
C ASP A 16 14.39 8.09 0.02
N ASN A 17 13.38 8.90 -0.17
CA ASN A 17 12.43 9.20 0.90
C ASN A 17 11.22 8.28 0.84
N PHE A 18 11.43 7.06 0.33
CA PHE A 18 10.33 6.10 0.21
C PHE A 18 10.67 4.79 0.89
N THR A 19 9.66 4.22 1.53
CA THR A 19 9.69 2.83 1.95
C THR A 19 8.77 2.08 1.03
N ILE A 20 9.28 1.06 0.37
CA ILE A 20 8.48 0.27 -0.55
C ILE A 20 8.16 -1.05 0.12
N LEU A 21 6.87 -1.36 0.20
CA LEU A 21 6.41 -2.62 0.75
C LEU A 21 5.97 -3.51 -0.41
N TYR A 22 6.67 -4.63 -0.59
CA TYR A 22 6.30 -5.63 -1.58
C TYR A 22 5.38 -6.62 -0.90
N VAL A 23 4.13 -6.66 -1.32
CA VAL A 23 3.13 -7.49 -0.67
C VAL A 23 2.73 -8.60 -1.62
N GLU A 24 2.70 -9.83 -1.12
CA GLU A 24 2.38 -10.99 -1.95
C GLU A 24 1.33 -11.82 -1.25
N GLY A 25 0.35 -12.28 -2.01
CA GLY A 25 -0.67 -13.20 -1.50
C GLY A 25 -2.06 -12.60 -1.43
N LEU A 26 -2.79 -12.96 -0.41
CA LEU A 26 -4.17 -12.54 -0.22
C LEU A 26 -4.28 -11.74 1.06
N ILE A 27 -4.92 -10.59 1.01
CA ILE A 27 -5.15 -9.78 2.20
C ILE A 27 -6.63 -9.88 2.54
N LYS A 28 -6.95 -10.58 3.61
CA LYS A 28 -8.34 -10.76 4.00
C LYS A 28 -8.46 -10.90 5.50
N LEU A 29 -9.68 -10.78 5.99
CA LEU A 29 -9.97 -10.87 7.40
C LEU A 29 -9.21 -12.03 8.03
N GLY A 30 -8.54 -11.77 9.14
CA GLY A 30 -7.75 -12.75 9.87
C GLY A 30 -6.28 -12.38 9.86
N GLU A 31 -5.41 -13.39 9.87
CA GLU A 31 -3.99 -13.17 10.05
C GLU A 31 -3.36 -12.33 8.95
N SER A 32 -3.78 -12.51 7.70
CA SER A 32 -3.13 -11.78 6.62
C SER A 32 -3.44 -10.29 6.71
N ALA A 33 -4.68 -9.90 7.03
CA ALA A 33 -5.00 -8.49 7.21
C ALA A 33 -4.25 -7.91 8.40
N GLU A 34 -4.12 -8.68 9.48
CA GLU A 34 -3.40 -8.22 10.67
C GLU A 34 -1.92 -8.06 10.37
N PHE A 35 -1.34 -8.98 9.62
CA PHE A 35 0.07 -8.90 9.29
C PHE A 35 0.34 -7.70 8.39
N PHE A 36 -0.53 -7.48 7.41
CA PHE A 36 -0.44 -6.33 6.52
C PHE A 36 -0.55 -5.02 7.30
N SER A 37 -1.52 -4.95 8.20
CA SER A 37 -1.74 -3.79 9.04
C SER A 37 -0.52 -3.52 9.91
N SER A 38 0.06 -4.58 10.48
CA SER A 38 1.25 -4.45 11.34
C SER A 38 2.44 -3.91 10.55
N ALA A 39 2.59 -4.32 9.29
CA ALA A 39 3.67 -3.81 8.48
C ALA A 39 3.51 -2.31 8.23
N LEU A 40 2.29 -1.86 7.95
CA LEU A 40 2.03 -0.43 7.77
C LEU A 40 2.25 0.34 9.07
N GLU A 41 1.80 -0.23 10.19
CA GLU A 41 1.97 0.40 11.48
C GLU A 41 3.44 0.56 11.84
N ASN A 42 4.25 -0.45 11.51
CA ASN A 42 5.67 -0.40 11.77
C ASN A 42 6.33 0.77 11.02
N VAL A 43 5.98 0.95 9.76
CA VAL A 43 6.54 2.06 8.98
C VAL A 43 6.00 3.39 9.51
N LEU A 44 4.73 3.44 9.87
CA LEU A 44 4.13 4.67 10.37
C LEU A 44 4.85 5.15 11.64
N LYS A 45 5.12 4.23 12.56
CA LYS A 45 5.70 4.59 13.86
C LYS A 45 7.20 4.75 13.83
N ASN A 46 7.88 3.94 13.05
CA ASN A 46 9.34 3.86 13.15
C ASN A 46 10.09 4.56 12.03
N GLU A 47 9.38 5.07 11.03
CA GLU A 47 10.00 5.73 9.89
C GLU A 47 9.27 7.04 9.60
N SER A 48 9.88 7.87 8.78
CA SER A 48 9.26 9.14 8.41
C SER A 48 9.08 9.27 6.90
N THR A 49 9.26 8.19 6.17
CA THR A 49 9.21 8.19 4.72
C THR A 49 7.80 8.19 4.17
N ASN A 50 7.68 8.50 2.90
CA ASN A 50 6.48 8.17 2.14
C ASN A 50 6.48 6.67 1.85
N VAL A 51 5.33 6.09 1.61
CA VAL A 51 5.20 4.64 1.46
C VAL A 51 4.61 4.29 0.11
N ILE A 52 5.26 3.35 -0.56
CA ILE A 52 4.73 2.75 -1.78
C ILE A 52 4.40 1.30 -1.46
N ILE A 53 3.18 0.89 -1.76
CA ILE A 53 2.80 -0.51 -1.63
C ILE A 53 2.76 -1.11 -3.03
N ASP A 54 3.62 -2.07 -3.28
CA ASP A 54 3.68 -2.73 -4.57
C ASP A 54 2.72 -3.91 -4.56
N PHE A 55 1.65 -3.79 -5.35
CA PHE A 55 0.59 -4.78 -5.41
C PHE A 55 0.78 -5.80 -6.52
N THR A 56 1.94 -5.82 -7.17
CA THR A 56 2.14 -6.70 -8.32
C THR A 56 1.77 -8.16 -8.01
N LYS A 57 2.05 -8.63 -6.81
CA LYS A 57 1.83 -10.03 -6.45
C LYS A 57 0.65 -10.23 -5.50
N ILE A 58 -0.23 -9.24 -5.40
CA ILE A 58 -1.44 -9.39 -4.59
C ILE A 58 -2.54 -9.96 -5.48
N ASP A 59 -3.07 -11.11 -5.09
CA ASP A 59 -4.12 -11.79 -5.84
C ASP A 59 -5.51 -11.37 -5.40
N TYR A 60 -5.66 -10.92 -4.17
CA TYR A 60 -6.99 -10.62 -3.64
C TYR A 60 -6.88 -9.72 -2.41
N ILE A 61 -7.86 -8.85 -2.25
CA ILE A 61 -7.98 -8.05 -1.04
C ILE A 61 -9.47 -7.92 -0.76
N ASP A 62 -9.88 -8.18 0.48
CA ASP A 62 -11.29 -8.06 0.85
C ASP A 62 -11.56 -6.70 1.51
N SER A 63 -12.78 -6.51 1.99
CA SER A 63 -13.17 -5.24 2.60
C SER A 63 -12.37 -4.94 3.86
N THR A 64 -11.91 -5.97 4.59
CA THR A 64 -11.08 -5.75 5.76
C THR A 64 -9.72 -5.17 5.34
N GLY A 65 -9.11 -5.76 4.32
CA GLY A 65 -7.84 -5.25 3.81
C GLY A 65 -7.98 -3.85 3.24
N ILE A 66 -9.06 -3.59 2.52
CA ILE A 66 -9.33 -2.26 1.98
C ILE A 66 -9.51 -1.26 3.12
N GLY A 67 -10.20 -1.66 4.19
CA GLY A 67 -10.38 -0.80 5.36
C GLY A 67 -9.06 -0.44 6.00
N GLU A 68 -8.11 -1.40 6.07
CA GLU A 68 -6.78 -1.11 6.60
C GLU A 68 -6.05 -0.10 5.72
N LEU A 69 -6.15 -0.26 4.40
CA LEU A 69 -5.55 0.70 3.48
C LEU A 69 -6.09 2.11 3.70
N VAL A 70 -7.40 2.24 3.78
CA VAL A 70 -8.02 3.55 3.95
C VAL A 70 -7.63 4.15 5.30
N GLY A 71 -7.64 3.33 6.35
CA GLY A 71 -7.26 3.80 7.68
C GLY A 71 -5.83 4.33 7.71
N TYR A 72 -4.91 3.59 7.10
CA TYR A 72 -3.51 4.04 7.08
C TYR A 72 -3.29 5.20 6.14
N LEU A 73 -4.04 5.30 5.04
CA LEU A 73 -3.95 6.49 4.20
C LEU A 73 -4.22 7.73 5.05
N GLY A 74 -5.26 7.68 5.88
CA GLY A 74 -5.57 8.80 6.76
C GLY A 74 -4.45 9.08 7.75
N LYS A 75 -3.90 8.05 8.36
CA LYS A 75 -2.84 8.23 9.35
C LYS A 75 -1.57 8.81 8.73
N PHE A 76 -1.18 8.33 7.55
CA PHE A 76 0.00 8.88 6.87
C PHE A 76 -0.25 10.33 6.44
N THR A 77 -1.46 10.60 5.93
CA THR A 77 -1.80 11.94 5.47
C THR A 77 -1.73 12.97 6.60
N THR A 78 -2.14 12.60 7.82
CA THR A 78 -2.06 13.54 8.94
C THR A 78 -0.61 13.88 9.29
N GLN A 79 0.35 13.06 8.84
CA GLN A 79 1.75 13.35 9.05
C GLN A 79 2.40 13.93 7.80
N ASN A 80 1.60 14.36 6.84
CA ASN A 80 2.08 14.88 5.54
C ASN A 80 2.91 13.85 4.80
N ARG A 81 2.54 12.58 4.96
CA ARG A 81 3.22 11.46 4.29
C ARG A 81 2.26 10.83 3.30
N LYS A 82 2.80 10.26 2.24
CA LYS A 82 2.00 9.70 1.16
C LYS A 82 1.94 8.20 1.26
N LEU A 83 0.79 7.63 0.92
CA LEU A 83 0.62 6.20 0.81
C LEU A 83 0.18 5.94 -0.63
N ILE A 84 1.05 5.29 -1.41
CA ILE A 84 0.93 5.17 -2.84
C ILE A 84 0.81 3.71 -3.21
N ILE A 85 0.00 3.41 -4.23
CA ILE A 85 -0.18 2.03 -4.70
C ILE A 85 0.43 1.91 -6.09
N VAL A 86 1.20 0.85 -6.33
CA VAL A 86 1.72 0.59 -7.68
C VAL A 86 1.29 -0.78 -8.17
N ASN A 87 0.97 -0.81 -9.44
CA ASN A 87 0.69 -2.00 -10.23
C ASN A 87 -0.36 -2.95 -9.64
N PRO A 88 -1.52 -2.43 -9.21
CA PRO A 88 -2.59 -3.33 -8.80
C PRO A 88 -3.13 -4.09 -10.01
N SER A 89 -3.55 -5.34 -9.82
CA SER A 89 -4.13 -6.11 -10.89
C SER A 89 -5.43 -5.47 -11.37
N GLU A 90 -5.91 -5.86 -12.54
CA GLU A 90 -7.20 -5.37 -13.03
C GLU A 90 -8.31 -5.61 -12.04
N ARG A 91 -8.31 -6.79 -11.41
CA ARG A 91 -9.33 -7.11 -10.42
C ARG A 91 -9.29 -6.15 -9.23
N ILE A 92 -8.09 -5.87 -8.73
CA ILE A 92 -7.96 -4.96 -7.61
C ILE A 92 -8.28 -3.53 -8.02
N GLN A 93 -7.90 -3.14 -9.23
CA GLN A 93 -8.28 -1.82 -9.71
C GLN A 93 -9.80 -1.66 -9.76
N LYS A 94 -10.50 -2.70 -10.20
CA LYS A 94 -11.96 -2.65 -10.22
C LYS A 94 -12.54 -2.54 -8.82
N LEU A 95 -11.97 -3.25 -7.86
CA LEU A 95 -12.41 -3.15 -6.48
C LEU A 95 -12.20 -1.75 -5.93
N LEU A 96 -11.04 -1.17 -6.19
CA LEU A 96 -10.75 0.19 -5.74
C LEU A 96 -11.72 1.18 -6.38
N LYS A 97 -12.01 0.99 -7.66
CA LYS A 97 -12.91 1.89 -8.37
C LYS A 97 -14.33 1.78 -7.84
N LEU A 98 -14.80 0.55 -7.58
CA LEU A 98 -16.13 0.36 -7.02
C LEU A 98 -16.26 1.02 -5.64
N ALA A 99 -15.19 1.02 -4.87
CA ALA A 99 -15.19 1.67 -3.57
C ALA A 99 -14.83 3.15 -3.68
N LYS A 100 -14.66 3.66 -4.90
CA LYS A 100 -14.30 5.05 -5.17
C LYS A 100 -12.97 5.46 -4.56
N LEU A 101 -12.10 4.50 -4.36
CA LEU A 101 -10.78 4.74 -3.77
C LEU A 101 -9.76 5.15 -4.80
N ASP A 102 -10.03 4.92 -6.09
CA ASP A 102 -9.15 5.37 -7.16
C ASP A 102 -9.09 6.90 -7.22
N ALA A 103 -10.03 7.59 -6.57
CA ALA A 103 -10.00 9.04 -6.50
C ALA A 103 -9.18 9.54 -5.32
N VAL A 104 -8.90 8.70 -4.33
CA VAL A 104 -8.19 9.14 -3.13
C VAL A 104 -6.78 8.57 -3.03
N PHE A 105 -6.50 7.43 -3.65
CA PHE A 105 -5.15 6.88 -3.68
C PHE A 105 -4.44 7.30 -4.95
N LYS A 106 -3.14 7.58 -4.83
CA LYS A 106 -2.30 7.75 -6.00
C LYS A 106 -1.92 6.35 -6.47
N ILE A 107 -2.21 6.04 -7.72
CA ILE A 107 -1.97 4.72 -8.28
C ILE A 107 -1.11 4.87 -9.51
N TYR A 108 0.00 4.13 -9.54
CA TYR A 108 0.93 4.18 -10.67
C TYR A 108 1.17 2.78 -11.20
N ASN A 109 1.70 2.68 -12.41
CA ASN A 109 1.93 1.39 -13.05
C ASN A 109 3.17 0.69 -12.50
N ASN A 110 4.13 1.45 -11.99
CA ASN A 110 5.34 0.85 -11.45
C ASN A 110 6.02 1.82 -10.48
N GLU A 111 7.04 1.32 -9.81
CA GLU A 111 7.72 2.11 -8.79
C GLU A 111 8.42 3.33 -9.37
N GLU A 112 9.01 3.18 -10.55
CA GLU A 112 9.74 4.28 -11.15
C GLU A 112 8.83 5.47 -11.44
N GLU A 113 7.65 5.20 -11.97
CA GLU A 113 6.69 6.26 -12.23
C GLU A 113 6.23 6.91 -10.93
N ALA A 114 5.99 6.09 -9.90
CA ALA A 114 5.54 6.62 -8.62
C ALA A 114 6.59 7.52 -8.01
N ILE A 115 7.84 7.07 -8.00
CA ILE A 115 8.92 7.85 -7.41
C ILE A 115 9.13 9.13 -8.20
N ALA A 116 9.15 9.06 -9.52
CA ALA A 116 9.35 10.25 -10.34
C ALA A 116 8.25 11.28 -10.10
N ALA A 117 7.00 10.82 -9.97
CA ALA A 117 5.88 11.75 -9.80
C ALA A 117 5.78 12.31 -8.39
N GLU A 118 6.15 11.52 -7.39
CA GLU A 118 5.88 11.88 -6.01
C GLU A 118 7.10 12.38 -5.25
N SER A 119 8.32 12.12 -5.74
CA SER A 119 9.51 12.67 -5.11
C SER A 119 9.79 14.05 -5.58
N GLY A 120 9.08 14.48 -6.51
CA GLY A 120 9.29 15.74 -7.00
C GLY A 120 9.20 16.70 -5.94
N SER A 121 9.98 17.49 -6.04
CA SER A 121 9.96 18.35 -5.18
C SER A 121 8.79 19.02 -5.10
N PRO A 122 8.54 19.36 -4.09
CA PRO A 122 7.55 20.15 -3.87
C PRO A 122 7.74 21.30 -4.62
N ALA A 123 6.79 21.80 -4.88
CA ALA A 123 6.81 22.88 -5.56
C ALA A 123 7.68 23.82 -5.05
N PRO A 124 8.11 24.49 -5.69
CA PRO A 124 8.95 25.40 -5.37
C PRO A 124 8.28 26.29 -4.77
N ARG A 125 8.31 26.49 -4.33
CA ARG A 125 7.88 27.13 -3.79
C ARG A 125 8.05 28.31 -3.84
#